data_2660ff5cc6d85708c46323726d12d321
#
_entry.id   2660ff5cc6d85708c46323726d12d321
#
_cell.length_a   1.000
_cell.length_b   1.000
_cell.length_c   1.000
_cell.angle_alpha   90.00
_cell.angle_beta   90.00
_cell.angle_gamma   90.00
#
_symmetry.space_group_name_H-M   'P 1'
#
loop_
_entity.id
_entity.type
_entity.pdbx_description
1 polymer ?
#
loop_
_entity_poly.entity_id
_entity_poly.type
_entity_poly.pdbx_seq_one_letter_code
_entity_poly.pdbx_strand_id
1 'polypeptide(L)'
;MDRVDEEFLRYWFGGFIKGMENVDEKSQETVLRACGVACAQSYTEQVFQEAKQNSEDLQGFLTQLARRFRGARYESTDEHTISVRYRNCGCDLVINGWVKSPMLCKCSAGNLQRNFEASLGRPVQVKLLSSILGGGKECVFEVLLCEEHEQF
;
A
#
# COMPACT_ATOMS: atom_id res chain seq x y z
N MET A 1 29.28 -3.10 -7.92
CA MET A 1 28.48 -4.01 -7.11
C MET A 1 28.07 -5.21 -7.96
N ASP A 2 28.27 -6.38 -7.43
CA ASP A 2 27.96 -7.59 -8.17
C ASP A 2 26.48 -7.77 -8.37
N ARG A 3 26.14 -8.55 -9.38
CA ARG A 3 24.77 -8.87 -9.72
C ARG A 3 24.06 -9.51 -8.53
N VAL A 4 22.88 -8.99 -8.20
CA VAL A 4 22.04 -9.65 -7.21
C VAL A 4 21.58 -10.98 -7.81
N ASP A 5 21.71 -12.03 -7.05
CA ASP A 5 21.27 -13.34 -7.48
C ASP A 5 19.76 -13.44 -7.38
N GLU A 6 19.09 -13.27 -8.52
CA GLU A 6 17.64 -13.31 -8.59
C GLU A 6 17.07 -14.67 -8.21
N GLU A 7 17.79 -15.74 -8.49
CA GLU A 7 17.38 -17.08 -8.10
C GLU A 7 17.36 -17.21 -6.58
N PHE A 8 18.41 -16.71 -5.92
CA PHE A 8 18.46 -16.66 -4.46
C PHE A 8 17.27 -15.91 -3.88
N LEU A 9 16.96 -14.73 -4.41
CA LEU A 9 15.84 -13.91 -3.94
C LEU A 9 14.51 -14.64 -4.11
N ARG A 10 14.33 -15.31 -5.23
CA ARG A 10 13.10 -16.07 -5.49
C ARG A 10 12.91 -17.19 -4.47
N TYR A 11 13.96 -17.92 -4.17
CA TYR A 11 13.93 -18.99 -3.17
C TYR A 11 13.73 -18.43 -1.76
N TRP A 12 14.43 -17.36 -1.43
CA TRP A 12 14.34 -16.76 -0.09
C TRP A 12 12.93 -16.24 0.17
N PHE A 13 12.38 -15.46 -0.77
CA PHE A 13 11.02 -14.93 -0.63
C PHE A 13 9.98 -16.05 -0.67
N GLY A 14 10.20 -17.09 -1.47
CA GLY A 14 9.33 -18.26 -1.47
C GLY A 14 9.28 -18.95 -0.11
N GLY A 15 10.42 -19.08 0.54
CA GLY A 15 10.51 -19.63 1.89
C GLY A 15 9.84 -18.74 2.92
N PHE A 16 10.04 -17.43 2.82
CA PHE A 16 9.38 -16.45 3.68
C PHE A 16 7.86 -16.55 3.59
N ILE A 17 7.32 -16.60 2.38
CA ILE A 17 5.87 -16.71 2.16
C ILE A 17 5.34 -18.02 2.75
N LYS A 18 6.03 -19.14 2.51
CA LYS A 18 5.62 -20.42 3.09
C LYS A 18 5.58 -20.39 4.62
N GLY A 19 6.59 -19.76 5.21
CA GLY A 19 6.62 -19.58 6.66
C GLY A 19 5.47 -18.72 7.16
N MET A 20 5.18 -17.64 6.46
CA MET A 20 4.10 -16.74 6.81
C MET A 20 2.71 -17.39 6.68
N GLU A 21 2.54 -18.32 5.77
CA GLU A 21 1.28 -19.07 5.62
C GLU A 21 1.00 -19.95 6.84
N ASN A 22 2.01 -20.29 7.62
CA ASN A 22 1.90 -21.16 8.80
C ASN A 22 1.77 -20.40 10.12
N VAL A 23 1.82 -19.06 10.11
CA VAL A 23 1.56 -18.27 11.32
C VAL A 23 0.08 -17.84 11.34
N ASP A 24 -0.41 -17.48 12.52
CA ASP A 24 -1.79 -17.02 12.64
C ASP A 24 -2.00 -15.71 11.86
N GLU A 25 -3.26 -15.45 11.51
CA GLU A 25 -3.61 -14.31 10.66
C GLU A 25 -3.21 -12.97 11.27
N LYS A 26 -3.36 -12.83 12.59
CA LYS A 26 -3.01 -11.59 13.27
C LYS A 26 -1.50 -11.33 13.23
N SER A 27 -0.70 -12.36 13.48
CA SER A 27 0.77 -12.24 13.39
C SER A 27 1.21 -11.96 11.96
N GLN A 28 0.61 -12.63 10.99
CA GLN A 28 0.85 -12.39 9.57
C GLN A 28 0.58 -10.93 9.20
N GLU A 29 -0.56 -10.41 9.63
CA GLU A 29 -0.92 -9.03 9.35
C GLU A 29 0.04 -8.04 10.00
N THR A 30 0.46 -8.30 11.25
CA THR A 30 1.40 -7.45 11.97
C THR A 30 2.74 -7.35 11.22
N VAL A 31 3.28 -8.48 10.79
CA VAL A 31 4.57 -8.51 10.08
C VAL A 31 4.44 -7.81 8.73
N LEU A 32 3.40 -8.13 7.96
CA LEU A 32 3.25 -7.58 6.61
C LEU A 32 2.92 -6.09 6.63
N ARG A 33 2.19 -5.61 7.62
CA ARG A 33 1.97 -4.17 7.78
C ARG A 33 3.27 -3.43 8.08
N ALA A 34 4.14 -4.01 8.91
CA ALA A 34 5.45 -3.43 9.18
C ALA A 34 6.29 -3.35 7.90
N CYS A 35 6.22 -4.35 7.05
CA CYS A 35 6.88 -4.34 5.74
C CYS A 35 6.31 -3.22 4.85
N GLY A 36 4.99 -3.03 4.90
CA GLY A 36 4.32 -1.96 4.15
C GLY A 36 4.76 -0.57 4.60
N VAL A 37 4.90 -0.37 5.91
CA VAL A 37 5.40 0.90 6.45
C VAL A 37 6.83 1.15 5.98
N ALA A 38 7.70 0.15 6.04
CA ALA A 38 9.08 0.27 5.57
C ALA A 38 9.12 0.58 4.08
N CYS A 39 8.27 -0.06 3.29
CA CYS A 39 8.14 0.20 1.86
C CYS A 39 7.74 1.66 1.61
N ALA A 40 6.77 2.19 2.35
CA ALA A 40 6.34 3.59 2.23
C ALA A 40 7.49 4.54 2.55
N GLN A 41 8.21 4.27 3.63
CA GLN A 41 9.35 5.10 4.06
C GLN A 41 10.48 5.12 3.04
N SER A 42 10.61 4.08 2.23
CA SER A 42 11.66 4.02 1.23
C SER A 42 11.46 5.00 0.07
N TYR A 43 10.21 5.32 -0.25
CA TYR A 43 9.94 6.19 -1.41
C TYR A 43 8.58 6.87 -1.40
N THR A 44 7.49 6.11 -1.29
CA THR A 44 6.15 6.66 -1.57
C THR A 44 5.66 7.67 -0.56
N GLU A 45 6.07 7.56 0.71
CA GLU A 45 5.71 8.53 1.74
C GLU A 45 6.11 9.95 1.35
N GLN A 46 7.32 10.12 0.84
CA GLN A 46 7.81 11.41 0.39
C GLN A 46 6.97 11.96 -0.76
N VAL A 47 6.61 11.10 -1.71
CA VAL A 47 5.77 11.50 -2.85
C VAL A 47 4.39 11.97 -2.37
N PHE A 48 3.79 11.25 -1.42
CA PHE A 48 2.51 11.66 -0.83
C PHE A 48 2.63 13.00 -0.11
N GLN A 49 3.69 13.20 0.65
CA GLN A 49 3.92 14.47 1.37
C GLN A 49 4.09 15.63 0.40
N GLU A 50 4.84 15.45 -0.67
CA GLU A 50 5.01 16.46 -1.70
C GLU A 50 3.68 16.80 -2.40
N ALA A 51 2.88 15.78 -2.69
CA ALA A 51 1.56 15.97 -3.29
C ALA A 51 0.67 16.81 -2.37
N LYS A 52 0.71 16.55 -1.06
CA LYS A 52 -0.05 17.31 -0.07
C LYS A 52 0.42 18.75 0.00
N GLN A 53 1.73 18.98 0.01
CA GLN A 53 2.30 20.32 0.05
C GLN A 53 1.92 21.16 -1.17
N ASN A 54 1.71 20.53 -2.32
CA ASN A 54 1.37 21.20 -3.57
C ASN A 54 -0.14 21.24 -3.82
N SER A 55 -0.95 21.03 -2.81
CA SER A 55 -2.41 21.06 -2.92
C SER A 55 -3.01 21.93 -1.83
N GLU A 56 -4.19 22.50 -2.11
CA GLU A 56 -4.90 23.36 -1.18
C GLU A 56 -6.00 22.63 -0.43
N ASP A 57 -6.53 21.56 -1.02
CA ASP A 57 -7.62 20.79 -0.45
C ASP A 57 -7.47 19.30 -0.76
N LEU A 58 -8.39 18.49 -0.23
CA LEU A 58 -8.35 17.05 -0.43
C LEU A 58 -8.44 16.67 -1.91
N GLN A 59 -9.33 17.30 -2.65
CA GLN A 59 -9.50 17.00 -4.07
C GLN A 59 -8.22 17.29 -4.85
N GLY A 60 -7.57 18.41 -4.58
CA GLY A 60 -6.29 18.76 -5.19
C GLY A 60 -5.20 17.75 -4.86
N PHE A 61 -5.16 17.31 -3.60
CA PHE A 61 -4.22 16.28 -3.15
C PHE A 61 -4.42 14.97 -3.94
N LEU A 62 -5.66 14.51 -4.05
CA LEU A 62 -5.96 13.27 -4.79
C LEU A 62 -5.61 13.40 -6.27
N THR A 63 -5.83 14.57 -6.86
CA THR A 63 -5.45 14.86 -8.24
C THR A 63 -3.93 14.79 -8.42
N GLN A 64 -3.16 15.33 -7.48
CA GLN A 64 -1.70 15.25 -7.52
C GLN A 64 -1.20 13.81 -7.40
N LEU A 65 -1.82 13.01 -6.54
CA LEU A 65 -1.46 11.59 -6.41
C LEU A 65 -1.69 10.84 -7.74
N ALA A 66 -2.82 11.08 -8.37
CA ALA A 66 -3.14 10.42 -9.65
C ALA A 66 -2.14 10.77 -10.75
N ARG A 67 -1.59 11.98 -10.73
CA ARG A 67 -0.54 12.39 -11.68
C ARG A 67 0.79 11.70 -11.42
N ARG A 68 1.09 11.42 -10.14
CA ARG A 68 2.36 10.82 -9.73
C ARG A 68 2.36 9.30 -9.88
N PHE A 69 1.22 8.66 -9.67
CA PHE A 69 1.08 7.21 -9.73
C PHE A 69 0.19 6.81 -10.89
N ARG A 70 0.79 6.57 -12.04
CA ARG A 70 0.06 6.18 -13.26
C ARG A 70 -0.62 4.83 -13.05
N GLY A 71 -1.87 4.74 -13.51
CA GLY A 71 -2.66 3.53 -13.33
C GLY A 71 -3.38 3.45 -12.00
N ALA A 72 -3.15 4.41 -11.12
CA ALA A 72 -3.86 4.53 -9.85
C ALA A 72 -4.95 5.59 -9.95
N ARG A 73 -6.07 5.33 -9.29
CA ARG A 73 -7.18 6.28 -9.16
C ARG A 73 -7.48 6.50 -7.70
N TYR A 74 -7.67 7.77 -7.33
CA TYR A 74 -7.95 8.18 -5.96
C TYR A 74 -9.22 9.02 -5.99
N GLU A 75 -10.29 8.53 -5.39
CA GLU A 75 -11.59 9.21 -5.41
C GLU A 75 -12.16 9.33 -4.00
N SER A 76 -12.62 10.52 -3.65
CA SER A 76 -13.37 10.72 -2.42
C SER A 76 -14.82 10.28 -2.67
N THR A 77 -15.27 9.27 -1.95
CA THR A 77 -16.63 8.73 -2.10
C THR A 77 -17.61 9.40 -1.13
N ASP A 78 -17.10 9.92 -0.02
CA ASP A 78 -17.83 10.76 0.93
C ASP A 78 -16.83 11.58 1.73
N GLU A 79 -17.28 12.29 2.77
CA GLU A 79 -16.42 13.17 3.58
C GLU A 79 -15.29 12.45 4.31
N HIS A 80 -15.43 11.14 4.51
CA HIS A 80 -14.51 10.37 5.34
C HIS A 80 -13.88 9.18 4.63
N THR A 81 -14.20 8.97 3.36
CA THR A 81 -13.78 7.76 2.64
C THR A 81 -13.14 8.10 1.30
N ILE A 82 -11.97 7.49 1.07
CA ILE A 82 -11.26 7.59 -0.21
C ILE A 82 -11.18 6.18 -0.79
N SER A 83 -11.58 6.05 -2.06
CA SER A 83 -11.39 4.80 -2.81
C SER A 83 -10.07 4.89 -3.57
N VAL A 84 -9.22 3.88 -3.41
CA VAL A 84 -7.95 3.77 -4.13
C VAL A 84 -7.98 2.53 -5.01
N ARG A 85 -7.72 2.70 -6.30
CA ARG A 85 -7.76 1.61 -7.27
C ARG A 85 -6.48 1.57 -8.09
N TYR A 86 -5.89 0.40 -8.21
CA TYR A 86 -4.72 0.18 -9.06
C TYR A 86 -5.07 -0.79 -10.18
N ARG A 87 -4.80 -0.40 -11.43
CA ARG A 87 -5.00 -1.26 -12.60
C ARG A 87 -4.01 -2.39 -12.67
N ASN A 88 -2.80 -2.15 -12.20
CA ASN A 88 -1.69 -3.10 -12.26
C ASN A 88 -1.09 -3.25 -10.89
N CYS A 89 -0.55 -4.43 -10.61
CA CYS A 89 0.21 -4.63 -9.38
C CYS A 89 1.52 -3.84 -9.49
N GLY A 90 1.70 -2.88 -8.58
CA GLY A 90 2.89 -2.02 -8.56
C GLY A 90 3.98 -2.48 -7.61
N CYS A 91 3.83 -3.62 -6.97
CA CYS A 91 4.81 -4.14 -6.03
C CYS A 91 6.03 -4.67 -6.77
N ASP A 92 7.22 -4.16 -6.45
CA ASP A 92 8.47 -4.59 -7.10
C ASP A 92 8.74 -6.08 -6.90
N LEU A 93 8.34 -6.65 -5.78
CA LEU A 93 8.51 -8.08 -5.53
C LEU A 93 7.70 -8.92 -6.52
N VAL A 94 6.52 -8.44 -6.89
CA VAL A 94 5.64 -9.11 -7.86
C VAL A 94 6.12 -8.86 -9.29
N ILE A 95 6.46 -7.61 -9.60
CA ILE A 95 6.93 -7.21 -10.94
C ILE A 95 8.18 -7.99 -11.33
N ASN A 96 9.10 -8.18 -10.39
CA ASN A 96 10.34 -8.92 -10.63
C ASN A 96 10.16 -10.46 -10.55
N GLY A 97 8.95 -10.92 -10.25
CA GLY A 97 8.66 -12.34 -10.22
C GLY A 97 9.17 -13.09 -9.00
N TRP A 98 9.56 -12.38 -7.95
CA TRP A 98 10.08 -12.99 -6.73
C TRP A 98 8.98 -13.53 -5.83
N VAL A 99 7.81 -12.91 -5.83
CA VAL A 99 6.66 -13.31 -5.02
C VAL A 99 5.38 -13.16 -5.83
N LYS A 100 4.45 -14.12 -5.67
CA LYS A 100 3.13 -14.08 -6.32
C LYS A 100 2.01 -14.50 -5.35
N SER A 101 2.06 -14.05 -4.14
CA SER A 101 1.04 -14.43 -3.14
C SER A 101 0.09 -13.27 -2.84
N PRO A 102 -1.23 -13.51 -2.77
CA PRO A 102 -2.20 -12.48 -2.34
C PRO A 102 -1.90 -11.93 -0.95
N MET A 103 -1.15 -12.66 -0.15
CA MET A 103 -0.71 -12.23 1.18
C MET A 103 0.00 -10.88 1.14
N LEU A 104 0.73 -10.58 0.06
CA LEU A 104 1.43 -9.29 -0.10
C LEU A 104 0.49 -8.09 -0.10
N CYS A 105 -0.80 -8.31 -0.36
CA CYS A 105 -1.76 -7.20 -0.35
C CYS A 105 -1.97 -6.64 1.06
N LYS A 106 -1.66 -7.41 2.10
CA LYS A 106 -1.64 -6.91 3.48
C LYS A 106 -0.52 -5.89 3.67
N CYS A 107 0.59 -6.09 2.98
CA CYS A 107 1.70 -5.15 2.94
C CYS A 107 1.26 -3.83 2.27
N SER A 108 0.53 -3.91 1.15
CA SER A 108 0.02 -2.74 0.44
C SER A 108 -0.94 -1.91 1.31
N ALA A 109 -1.76 -2.56 2.12
CA ALA A 109 -2.64 -1.85 3.05
C ALA A 109 -1.83 -1.03 4.07
N GLY A 110 -0.77 -1.61 4.61
CA GLY A 110 0.14 -0.90 5.52
C GLY A 110 0.86 0.25 4.84
N ASN A 111 1.27 0.07 3.60
CA ASN A 111 1.89 1.12 2.79
C ASN A 111 0.94 2.31 2.63
N LEU A 112 -0.29 2.07 2.21
CA LEU A 112 -1.29 3.13 2.03
C LEU A 112 -1.61 3.82 3.35
N GLN A 113 -1.78 3.06 4.42
CA GLN A 113 -2.06 3.63 5.73
C GLN A 113 -0.97 4.62 6.13
N ARG A 114 0.28 4.22 6.04
CA ARG A 114 1.41 5.08 6.38
C ARG A 114 1.45 6.33 5.50
N ASN A 115 1.28 6.17 4.20
CA ASN A 115 1.33 7.28 3.24
C ASN A 115 0.27 8.33 3.54
N PHE A 116 -0.96 7.91 3.78
CA PHE A 116 -2.05 8.84 4.08
C PHE A 116 -1.90 9.47 5.47
N GLU A 117 -1.50 8.70 6.47
CA GLU A 117 -1.30 9.25 7.82
C GLU A 117 -0.18 10.28 7.85
N ALA A 118 0.93 9.99 7.18
CA ALA A 118 2.07 10.90 7.14
C ALA A 118 1.75 12.20 6.39
N SER A 119 0.97 12.12 5.32
CA SER A 119 0.65 13.28 4.51
C SER A 119 -0.52 14.10 5.05
N LEU A 120 -1.54 13.46 5.62
CA LEU A 120 -2.72 14.15 6.13
C LEU A 120 -2.61 14.52 7.61
N GLY A 121 -1.67 13.93 8.35
CA GLY A 121 -1.47 14.23 9.76
C GLY A 121 -2.60 13.73 10.65
N ARG A 122 -3.30 12.66 10.25
CA ARG A 122 -4.42 12.09 11.01
C ARG A 122 -4.47 10.57 10.79
N PRO A 123 -5.01 9.82 11.75
CA PRO A 123 -5.14 8.37 11.59
C PRO A 123 -6.08 8.00 10.46
N VAL A 124 -5.76 6.91 9.77
CA VAL A 124 -6.66 6.34 8.76
C VAL A 124 -6.73 4.84 8.97
N GLN A 125 -7.81 4.23 8.47
CA GLN A 125 -7.95 2.78 8.40
C GLN A 125 -8.02 2.39 6.95
N VAL A 126 -7.31 1.34 6.57
CA VAL A 126 -7.29 0.87 5.19
C VAL A 126 -7.85 -0.55 5.12
N LYS A 127 -8.85 -0.74 4.26
CA LYS A 127 -9.44 -2.05 3.98
C LYS A 127 -9.13 -2.45 2.55
N LEU A 128 -8.66 -3.67 2.36
CA LEU A 128 -8.51 -4.26 1.04
C LEU A 128 -9.85 -4.87 0.64
N LEU A 129 -10.43 -4.41 -0.46
CA LEU A 129 -11.71 -4.92 -0.97
C LEU A 129 -11.52 -5.95 -2.07
N SER A 130 -10.47 -5.79 -2.89
CA SER A 130 -10.19 -6.67 -4.02
C SER A 130 -8.71 -6.57 -4.37
N SER A 131 -8.12 -7.63 -4.90
CA SER A 131 -6.73 -7.59 -5.36
C SER A 131 -6.53 -8.40 -6.63
N ILE A 132 -5.58 -7.96 -7.45
CA ILE A 132 -5.18 -8.65 -8.68
C ILE A 132 -4.61 -10.01 -8.33
N LEU A 133 -3.76 -10.10 -7.32
CA LEU A 133 -3.18 -11.37 -6.87
C LEU A 133 -4.22 -12.32 -6.33
N GLY A 134 -5.34 -11.82 -5.83
CA GLY A 134 -6.48 -12.61 -5.36
C GLY A 134 -7.48 -12.95 -6.45
N GLY A 135 -7.19 -12.62 -7.72
CA GLY A 135 -8.05 -12.94 -8.85
C GLY A 135 -8.95 -11.80 -9.31
N GLY A 136 -8.86 -10.63 -8.71
CA GLY A 136 -9.62 -9.46 -9.14
C GLY A 136 -9.01 -8.79 -10.36
N LYS A 137 -9.78 -7.92 -11.00
CA LYS A 137 -9.29 -7.15 -12.16
C LYS A 137 -8.45 -5.95 -11.75
N GLU A 138 -8.71 -5.43 -10.55
CA GLU A 138 -8.01 -4.28 -9.98
C GLU A 138 -7.72 -4.55 -8.51
N CYS A 139 -6.71 -3.86 -7.99
CA CYS A 139 -6.54 -3.77 -6.53
C CYS A 139 -7.39 -2.60 -6.06
N VAL A 140 -8.30 -2.84 -5.13
CA VAL A 140 -9.22 -1.84 -4.60
C VAL A 140 -9.07 -1.76 -3.10
N PHE A 141 -8.81 -0.55 -2.62
CA PHE A 141 -8.70 -0.27 -1.19
C PHE A 141 -9.69 0.82 -0.81
N GLU A 142 -10.18 0.74 0.41
CA GLU A 142 -10.99 1.78 1.00
C GLU A 142 -10.21 2.39 2.15
N VAL A 143 -9.98 3.70 2.09
CA VAL A 143 -9.26 4.44 3.11
C VAL A 143 -10.27 5.26 3.90
N LEU A 144 -10.42 4.95 5.18
CA LEU A 144 -11.33 5.63 6.10
C LEU A 144 -10.56 6.66 6.90
N LEU A 145 -10.94 7.92 6.75
CA LEU A 145 -10.32 9.04 7.46
C LEU A 145 -10.94 9.16 8.85
N CYS A 146 -10.12 8.99 9.88
CA CYS A 146 -10.58 9.20 11.26
C CYS A 146 -10.60 10.69 11.57
N GLU A 147 -11.52 11.13 12.41
CA GLU A 147 -11.58 12.52 12.83
C GLU A 147 -10.40 12.85 13.74
N GLU A 148 -9.89 14.09 13.67
CA GLU A 148 -8.71 14.49 14.43
C GLU A 148 -8.88 14.30 15.93
N HIS A 149 -10.06 14.59 16.47
CA HIS A 149 -10.30 14.46 17.90
C HIS A 149 -10.37 13.01 18.38
N GLU A 150 -10.43 12.04 17.47
CA GLU A 150 -10.41 10.61 17.79
C GLU A 150 -8.99 10.11 18.02
N GLN A 151 -7.98 10.94 17.84
CA GLN A 151 -6.59 10.60 18.03
C GLN A 151 -6.19 10.46 19.50
N PHE A 152 -7.03 10.86 20.41
CA PHE A 152 -6.71 10.91 21.82
C PHE A 152 -7.41 9.82 22.61
#